data_12feddbc92e852816b321419deb9d213
#
_entry.id   12feddbc92e852816b321419deb9d213
#
_cell.length_a   1.000
_cell.length_b   1.000
_cell.length_c   1.000
_cell.angle_alpha   90.00
_cell.angle_beta   90.00
_cell.angle_gamma   90.00
#
_symmetry.space_group_name_H-M   'P 1'
#
loop_
_entity.id
_entity.type
_entity.pdbx_description
1 polymer ?
#
loop_
_entity_poly.entity_id
_entity_poly.type
_entity_poly.pdbx_seq_one_letter_code
_entity_poly.pdbx_strand_id
1 'polypeptide(L)'
;MDKEVLENHKRYLERKALYKSFGCDVDQERAFIIEKAQPIYGDILEAGTGKGHFALALAKEGYRFTTFDISEQEQKFARLNLKYFGFDHLVDFRIENGESLSFKDKSFDIIFSINTFHHLINPYKVLDELIRLLSFEGKLALSDFTKEGMALMDKIHASEGNKHEVCKTTLSDIEKYLITKGFRIGKASSKLQEVLIAYHQLI
;
A
#
# COMPACT_ATOMS: atom_id res chain seq x y z
N MET A 1 -6.77 -23.81 14.94
CA MET A 1 -6.81 -22.75 13.90
C MET A 1 -7.99 -23.04 13.01
N ASP A 2 -8.75 -22.00 12.64
CA ASP A 2 -9.95 -22.11 11.82
C ASP A 2 -9.59 -22.61 10.40
N LYS A 3 -10.46 -23.48 9.82
CA LYS A 3 -10.28 -24.04 8.47
C LYS A 3 -10.14 -22.95 7.41
N GLU A 4 -10.95 -21.90 7.50
CA GLU A 4 -10.92 -20.76 6.56
C GLU A 4 -9.56 -20.04 6.59
N VAL A 5 -8.98 -19.85 7.78
CA VAL A 5 -7.65 -19.25 7.95
C VAL A 5 -6.57 -20.09 7.27
N LEU A 6 -6.63 -21.41 7.43
CA LEU A 6 -5.65 -22.32 6.81
C LEU A 6 -5.77 -22.36 5.29
N GLU A 7 -6.99 -22.41 4.77
CA GLU A 7 -7.24 -22.39 3.32
C GLU A 7 -6.80 -21.07 2.70
N ASN A 8 -7.07 -19.94 3.36
CA ASN A 8 -6.60 -18.63 2.90
C ASN A 8 -5.06 -18.55 2.91
N HIS A 9 -4.42 -19.05 3.95
CA HIS A 9 -2.96 -19.06 4.03
C HIS A 9 -2.33 -19.92 2.92
N LYS A 10 -2.92 -21.07 2.59
CA LYS A 10 -2.48 -21.88 1.45
C LYS A 10 -2.51 -21.09 0.14
N ARG A 11 -3.62 -20.40 -0.15
CA ARG A 11 -3.74 -19.52 -1.34
C ARG A 11 -2.73 -18.38 -1.34
N TYR A 12 -2.46 -17.79 -0.17
CA TYR A 12 -1.42 -16.77 0.00
C TYR A 12 -0.03 -17.30 -0.39
N LEU A 13 0.33 -18.51 0.06
CA LEU A 13 1.61 -19.15 -0.29
C LEU A 13 1.70 -19.49 -1.79
N GLU A 14 0.63 -20.03 -2.37
CA GLU A 14 0.53 -20.35 -3.81
C GLU A 14 0.76 -19.07 -4.64
N ARG A 15 0.12 -17.96 -4.26
CA ARG A 15 0.28 -16.68 -4.96
C ARG A 15 1.70 -16.11 -4.80
N LYS A 16 2.29 -16.21 -3.63
CA LYS A 16 3.71 -15.83 -3.45
C LYS A 16 4.66 -16.67 -4.30
N ALA A 17 4.42 -17.98 -4.37
CA ALA A 17 5.21 -18.88 -5.23
C ALA A 17 5.07 -18.52 -6.71
N LEU A 18 3.85 -18.18 -7.15
CA LEU A 18 3.60 -17.67 -8.50
C LEU A 18 4.41 -16.41 -8.79
N TYR A 19 4.33 -15.38 -7.94
CA TYR A 19 5.11 -14.15 -8.12
C TYR A 19 6.62 -14.43 -8.17
N LYS A 20 7.10 -15.30 -7.27
CA LYS A 20 8.52 -15.67 -7.23
C LYS A 20 8.96 -16.40 -8.49
N SER A 21 8.13 -17.23 -9.11
CA SER A 21 8.43 -17.92 -10.37
C SER A 21 8.61 -16.95 -11.56
N PHE A 22 8.00 -15.76 -11.49
CA PHE A 22 8.19 -14.67 -12.44
C PHE A 22 9.33 -13.70 -12.05
N GLY A 23 10.02 -13.97 -10.93
CA GLY A 23 11.15 -13.15 -10.45
C GLY A 23 10.76 -11.99 -9.52
N CYS A 24 9.54 -11.99 -8.96
CA CYS A 24 9.11 -11.02 -7.95
C CYS A 24 9.09 -11.66 -6.56
N ASP A 25 9.99 -11.24 -5.67
CA ASP A 25 9.92 -11.57 -4.25
C ASP A 25 9.13 -10.49 -3.52
N VAL A 26 7.85 -10.77 -3.27
CA VAL A 26 6.93 -9.80 -2.65
C VAL A 26 7.42 -9.33 -1.28
N ASP A 27 8.04 -10.21 -0.48
CA ASP A 27 8.54 -9.83 0.84
C ASP A 27 9.74 -8.87 0.72
N GLN A 28 10.65 -9.09 -0.22
CA GLN A 28 11.77 -8.18 -0.46
C GLN A 28 11.31 -6.80 -0.94
N GLU A 29 10.34 -6.75 -1.87
CA GLU A 29 9.79 -5.47 -2.34
C GLU A 29 9.08 -4.71 -1.20
N ARG A 30 8.37 -5.39 -0.31
CA ARG A 30 7.73 -4.75 0.86
C ARG A 30 8.76 -4.28 1.90
N ALA A 31 9.79 -5.08 2.17
CA ALA A 31 10.89 -4.70 3.05
C ALA A 31 11.64 -3.48 2.52
N PHE A 32 11.88 -3.40 1.21
CA PHE A 32 12.48 -2.23 0.56
C PHE A 32 11.67 -0.95 0.81
N ILE A 33 10.33 -1.01 0.64
CA ILE A 33 9.47 0.15 0.87
C ILE A 33 9.54 0.59 2.34
N ILE A 34 9.46 -0.35 3.29
CA ILE A 34 9.57 -0.08 4.72
C ILE A 34 10.92 0.55 5.05
N GLU A 35 12.02 0.04 4.49
CA GLU A 35 13.37 0.60 4.66
C GLU A 35 13.42 2.06 4.20
N LYS A 36 12.90 2.37 3.00
CA LYS A 36 12.92 3.73 2.45
C LYS A 36 12.00 4.70 3.18
N ALA A 37 10.98 4.19 3.86
CA ALA A 37 10.07 4.99 4.67
C ALA A 37 10.57 5.26 6.10
N GLN A 38 11.73 4.74 6.50
CA GLN A 38 12.28 5.00 7.85
C GLN A 38 12.62 6.49 8.09
N PRO A 39 12.55 6.98 9.35
CA PRO A 39 11.96 6.33 10.51
C PRO A 39 10.43 6.26 10.42
N ILE A 40 9.83 5.16 10.90
CA ILE A 40 8.37 4.99 10.99
C ILE A 40 7.98 5.24 12.44
N TYR A 41 7.01 6.16 12.66
CA TYR A 41 6.61 6.64 13.99
C TYR A 41 5.16 7.10 14.02
N GLY A 42 4.63 7.28 15.25
CA GLY A 42 3.32 7.89 15.49
C GLY A 42 2.15 7.06 14.98
N ASP A 43 1.08 7.74 14.58
CA ASP A 43 -0.13 7.15 14.05
C ASP A 43 0.04 6.84 12.56
N ILE A 44 -0.14 5.56 12.20
CA ILE A 44 0.13 5.04 10.85
C ILE A 44 -1.19 4.68 10.16
N LEU A 45 -1.33 5.11 8.90
CA LEU A 45 -2.41 4.71 7.99
C LEU A 45 -1.85 3.98 6.77
N GLU A 46 -2.47 2.88 6.39
CA GLU A 46 -2.31 2.25 5.07
C GLU A 46 -3.56 2.48 4.24
N ALA A 47 -3.42 3.10 3.08
CA ALA A 47 -4.47 3.34 2.11
C ALA A 47 -4.42 2.28 1.00
N GLY A 48 -5.47 1.46 0.91
CA GLY A 48 -5.53 0.34 -0.01
C GLY A 48 -4.96 -0.95 0.59
N THR A 49 -5.67 -1.54 1.54
CA THR A 49 -5.27 -2.82 2.18
C THR A 49 -5.08 -3.95 1.17
N GLY A 50 -5.99 -4.06 0.18
CA GLY A 50 -6.07 -5.19 -0.72
C GLY A 50 -6.04 -6.52 0.03
N LYS A 51 -5.23 -7.45 -0.46
CA LYS A 51 -5.03 -8.78 0.18
C LYS A 51 -4.06 -8.77 1.35
N GLY A 52 -3.59 -7.58 1.80
CA GLY A 52 -2.82 -7.39 3.03
C GLY A 52 -1.35 -7.75 2.94
N HIS A 53 -0.74 -7.71 1.76
CA HIS A 53 0.69 -7.99 1.63
C HIS A 53 1.55 -6.95 2.36
N PHE A 54 1.22 -5.66 2.24
CA PHE A 54 1.97 -4.61 2.93
C PHE A 54 1.56 -4.51 4.40
N ALA A 55 0.26 -4.64 4.71
CA ALA A 55 -0.24 -4.76 6.09
C ALA A 55 0.49 -5.85 6.88
N LEU A 56 0.69 -7.03 6.28
CA LEU A 56 1.43 -8.11 6.91
C LEU A 56 2.91 -7.76 7.11
N ALA A 57 3.54 -7.06 6.17
CA ALA A 57 4.92 -6.64 6.30
C ALA A 57 5.09 -5.63 7.45
N LEU A 58 4.23 -4.63 7.57
CA LEU A 58 4.21 -3.69 8.71
C LEU A 58 3.99 -4.40 10.05
N ALA A 59 3.02 -5.32 10.08
CA ALA A 59 2.71 -6.07 11.31
C ALA A 59 3.87 -6.97 11.76
N LYS A 60 4.63 -7.56 10.84
CA LYS A 60 5.85 -8.34 11.14
C LYS A 60 6.96 -7.50 11.79
N GLU A 61 7.05 -6.23 11.42
CA GLU A 61 7.96 -5.26 12.06
C GLU A 61 7.45 -4.74 13.42
N GLY A 62 6.24 -5.19 13.85
CA GLY A 62 5.66 -4.85 15.14
C GLY A 62 4.87 -3.53 15.17
N TYR A 63 4.64 -2.89 14.02
CA TYR A 63 3.88 -1.66 13.96
C TYR A 63 2.39 -1.90 14.24
N ARG A 64 1.78 -0.96 14.98
CA ARG A 64 0.31 -0.82 15.07
C ARG A 64 -0.14 0.22 14.08
N PHE A 65 -1.23 -0.04 13.34
CA PHE A 65 -1.70 0.88 12.31
C PHE A 65 -3.18 0.67 11.98
N THR A 66 -3.75 1.69 11.35
CA THR A 66 -5.05 1.61 10.70
C THR A 66 -4.84 1.30 9.22
N THR A 67 -5.70 0.49 8.63
CA THR A 67 -5.73 0.25 7.18
C THR A 67 -7.14 0.33 6.65
N PHE A 68 -7.32 0.87 5.44
CA PHE A 68 -8.62 0.87 4.79
C PHE A 68 -8.60 0.37 3.36
N ASP A 69 -9.74 -0.13 2.95
CA ASP A 69 -10.03 -0.51 1.57
C ASP A 69 -11.52 -0.29 1.28
N ILE A 70 -11.87 -0.08 0.03
CA ILE A 70 -13.27 -0.02 -0.40
C ILE A 70 -13.87 -1.43 -0.53
N SER A 71 -13.02 -2.43 -0.74
CA SER A 71 -13.40 -3.84 -0.93
C SER A 71 -13.34 -4.63 0.37
N GLU A 72 -14.49 -4.87 0.99
CA GLU A 72 -14.60 -5.77 2.14
C GLU A 72 -14.06 -7.18 1.84
N GLN A 73 -14.29 -7.66 0.61
CA GLN A 73 -13.84 -8.99 0.19
C GLN A 73 -12.31 -9.10 0.14
N GLU A 74 -11.62 -8.11 -0.45
CA GLU A 74 -10.16 -8.11 -0.48
C GLU A 74 -9.61 -7.98 0.95
N GLN A 75 -10.19 -7.10 1.75
CA GLN A 75 -9.76 -6.91 3.14
C GLN A 75 -10.02 -8.15 4.02
N LYS A 76 -11.02 -8.99 3.68
CA LYS A 76 -11.23 -10.26 4.36
C LYS A 76 -10.00 -11.18 4.19
N PHE A 77 -9.40 -11.24 3.00
CA PHE A 77 -8.16 -12.03 2.80
C PHE A 77 -7.02 -11.49 3.65
N ALA A 78 -6.87 -10.16 3.75
CA ALA A 78 -5.88 -9.51 4.60
C ALA A 78 -6.06 -9.90 6.08
N ARG A 79 -7.28 -9.81 6.60
CA ARG A 79 -7.61 -10.19 7.99
C ARG A 79 -7.25 -11.65 8.29
N LEU A 80 -7.58 -12.56 7.38
CA LEU A 80 -7.29 -13.99 7.54
C LEU A 80 -5.77 -14.25 7.52
N ASN A 81 -5.01 -13.54 6.67
CA ASN A 81 -3.56 -13.63 6.64
C ASN A 81 -2.93 -13.14 7.95
N LEU A 82 -3.33 -11.96 8.44
CA LEU A 82 -2.83 -11.44 9.71
C LEU A 82 -3.20 -12.35 10.89
N LYS A 83 -4.43 -12.88 10.92
CA LYS A 83 -4.87 -13.84 11.94
C LYS A 83 -4.05 -15.13 11.91
N TYR A 84 -3.67 -15.63 10.72
CA TYR A 84 -2.80 -16.81 10.62
C TYR A 84 -1.45 -16.61 11.34
N PHE A 85 -0.86 -15.41 11.20
CA PHE A 85 0.41 -15.06 11.83
C PHE A 85 0.27 -14.51 13.25
N GLY A 86 -0.96 -14.34 13.77
CA GLY A 86 -1.22 -13.80 15.11
C GLY A 86 -1.03 -12.26 15.22
N PHE A 87 -1.07 -11.54 14.11
CA PHE A 87 -0.86 -10.09 14.06
C PHE A 87 -2.14 -9.27 13.89
N ASP A 88 -3.31 -9.91 13.86
CA ASP A 88 -4.60 -9.23 13.69
C ASP A 88 -4.88 -8.19 14.79
N HIS A 89 -4.34 -8.39 15.99
CA HIS A 89 -4.43 -7.45 17.11
C HIS A 89 -3.64 -6.14 16.94
N LEU A 90 -2.77 -6.05 15.93
CA LEU A 90 -1.98 -4.85 15.61
C LEU A 90 -2.69 -3.92 14.62
N VAL A 91 -3.79 -4.35 14.00
CA VAL A 91 -4.36 -3.68 12.83
C VAL A 91 -5.81 -3.30 13.05
N ASP A 92 -6.13 -2.01 12.92
CA ASP A 92 -7.52 -1.51 12.84
C ASP A 92 -7.94 -1.43 11.36
N PHE A 93 -8.85 -2.31 10.98
CA PHE A 93 -9.33 -2.41 9.62
C PHE A 93 -10.61 -1.59 9.42
N ARG A 94 -10.64 -0.74 8.41
CA ARG A 94 -11.80 0.09 8.04
C ARG A 94 -12.24 -0.18 6.60
N ILE A 95 -13.55 -0.16 6.37
CA ILE A 95 -14.10 -0.14 5.00
C ILE A 95 -14.44 1.32 4.70
N GLU A 96 -13.68 1.94 3.81
CA GLU A 96 -13.77 3.36 3.50
C GLU A 96 -13.58 3.60 2.00
N ASN A 97 -14.22 4.65 1.50
CA ASN A 97 -13.93 5.17 0.17
C ASN A 97 -12.82 6.22 0.26
N GLY A 98 -11.69 5.96 -0.38
CA GLY A 98 -10.54 6.85 -0.37
C GLY A 98 -10.81 8.28 -0.89
N GLU A 99 -11.91 8.49 -1.64
CA GLU A 99 -12.31 9.82 -2.12
C GLU A 99 -13.04 10.68 -1.06
N SER A 100 -13.44 10.08 0.09
CA SER A 100 -14.12 10.76 1.20
C SER A 100 -13.97 9.93 2.47
N LEU A 101 -12.93 10.20 3.23
CA LEU A 101 -12.54 9.43 4.41
C LEU A 101 -13.14 10.02 5.69
N SER A 102 -13.63 9.14 6.57
CA SER A 102 -14.29 9.54 7.83
C SER A 102 -13.32 9.99 8.93
N PHE A 103 -12.02 9.85 8.71
CA PHE A 103 -10.99 10.22 9.69
C PHE A 103 -10.86 11.74 9.86
N LYS A 104 -10.41 12.15 11.04
CA LYS A 104 -10.16 13.56 11.35
C LYS A 104 -8.96 14.10 10.59
N ASP A 105 -8.98 15.40 10.29
CA ASP A 105 -7.82 16.08 9.71
C ASP A 105 -6.60 15.91 10.60
N LYS A 106 -5.42 15.73 9.96
CA LYS A 106 -4.12 15.70 10.64
C LYS A 106 -4.01 14.63 11.73
N SER A 107 -4.64 13.48 11.51
CA SER A 107 -4.72 12.39 12.47
C SER A 107 -3.69 11.27 12.26
N PHE A 108 -2.85 11.38 11.22
CA PHE A 108 -1.82 10.37 10.95
C PHE A 108 -0.46 11.02 10.68
N ASP A 109 0.58 10.43 11.25
CA ASP A 109 1.97 10.89 11.08
C ASP A 109 2.63 10.26 9.86
N ILE A 110 2.22 9.04 9.51
CA ILE A 110 2.70 8.36 8.30
C ILE A 110 1.51 7.73 7.58
N ILE A 111 1.43 8.04 6.29
CA ILE A 111 0.42 7.43 5.42
C ILE A 111 1.12 6.67 4.30
N PHE A 112 0.87 5.37 4.25
CA PHE A 112 1.32 4.49 3.18
C PHE A 112 0.24 4.30 2.14
N SER A 113 0.61 4.28 0.85
CA SER A 113 -0.24 3.79 -0.22
C SER A 113 0.61 3.04 -1.23
N ILE A 114 0.47 1.72 -1.27
CA ILE A 114 1.38 0.82 -1.96
C ILE A 114 0.67 0.06 -3.06
N ASN A 115 1.08 0.29 -4.32
CA ASN A 115 0.50 -0.32 -5.51
C ASN A 115 -1.03 -0.12 -5.61
N THR A 116 -1.50 1.08 -5.27
CA THR A 116 -2.92 1.43 -5.22
C THR A 116 -3.29 2.46 -6.28
N PHE A 117 -2.43 3.47 -6.52
CA PHE A 117 -2.77 4.62 -7.34
C PHE A 117 -3.09 4.26 -8.79
N HIS A 118 -2.45 3.24 -9.34
CA HIS A 118 -2.73 2.77 -10.71
C HIS A 118 -4.11 2.11 -10.89
N HIS A 119 -4.85 1.85 -9.80
CA HIS A 119 -6.22 1.34 -9.84
C HIS A 119 -7.28 2.43 -9.60
N LEU A 120 -6.89 3.63 -9.16
CA LEU A 120 -7.83 4.66 -8.75
C LEU A 120 -8.43 5.39 -9.94
N ILE A 121 -9.77 5.57 -9.94
CA ILE A 121 -10.49 6.35 -10.96
C ILE A 121 -10.21 7.85 -10.77
N ASN A 122 -10.23 8.33 -9.52
CA ASN A 122 -9.99 9.72 -9.15
C ASN A 122 -8.78 9.86 -8.22
N PRO A 123 -7.55 9.56 -8.68
CA PRO A 123 -6.36 9.48 -7.81
C PRO A 123 -6.05 10.80 -7.08
N TYR A 124 -6.34 11.94 -7.69
CA TYR A 124 -6.09 13.25 -7.04
C TYR A 124 -7.07 13.53 -5.90
N LYS A 125 -8.33 13.08 -5.99
CA LYS A 125 -9.26 13.21 -4.85
C LYS A 125 -8.80 12.36 -3.66
N VAL A 126 -8.38 11.13 -3.93
CA VAL A 126 -7.80 10.27 -2.89
C VAL A 126 -6.56 10.92 -2.28
N LEU A 127 -5.67 11.46 -3.13
CA LEU A 127 -4.46 12.12 -2.66
C LEU A 127 -4.76 13.37 -1.82
N ASP A 128 -5.76 14.18 -2.18
CA ASP A 128 -6.20 15.34 -1.38
C ASP A 128 -6.73 14.91 -0.01
N GLU A 129 -7.46 13.79 0.08
CA GLU A 129 -7.88 13.22 1.35
C GLU A 129 -6.68 12.75 2.19
N LEU A 130 -5.72 12.04 1.60
CA LEU A 130 -4.52 11.61 2.32
C LEU A 130 -3.70 12.83 2.82
N ILE A 131 -3.61 13.89 2.02
CA ILE A 131 -2.96 15.15 2.44
C ILE A 131 -3.71 15.81 3.60
N ARG A 132 -5.05 15.83 3.57
CA ARG A 132 -5.88 16.35 4.66
C ARG A 132 -5.64 15.61 5.97
N LEU A 133 -5.47 14.30 5.90
CA LEU A 133 -5.27 13.43 7.06
C LEU A 133 -3.86 13.48 7.63
N LEU A 134 -2.88 13.92 6.83
CA LEU A 134 -1.47 13.94 7.22
C LEU A 134 -1.21 15.05 8.24
N SER A 135 -0.54 14.72 9.36
CA SER A 135 -0.08 15.69 10.34
C SER A 135 0.99 16.62 9.74
N PHE A 136 1.24 17.77 10.37
CA PHE A 136 2.18 18.77 9.84
C PHE A 136 3.62 18.25 9.73
N GLU A 137 4.05 17.41 10.65
CA GLU A 137 5.38 16.80 10.65
C GLU A 137 5.37 15.41 10.01
N GLY A 138 4.23 15.02 9.45
CA GLY A 138 4.02 13.73 8.86
C GLY A 138 4.61 13.57 7.47
N LYS A 139 4.57 12.35 6.96
CA LYS A 139 5.00 12.01 5.61
C LYS A 139 4.07 11.04 4.91
N LEU A 140 3.96 11.20 3.59
CA LEU A 140 3.37 10.20 2.71
C LEU A 140 4.48 9.29 2.17
N ALA A 141 4.28 8.00 2.24
CA ALA A 141 5.11 6.98 1.61
C ALA A 141 4.30 6.28 0.52
N LEU A 142 4.46 6.72 -0.71
CA LEU A 142 3.71 6.23 -1.86
C LEU A 142 4.61 5.35 -2.73
N SER A 143 4.11 4.20 -3.13
CA SER A 143 4.85 3.30 -4.01
C SER A 143 3.96 2.74 -5.10
N ASP A 144 4.55 2.59 -6.28
CA ASP A 144 3.92 1.90 -7.40
C ASP A 144 4.97 1.15 -8.22
N PHE A 145 4.52 0.36 -9.16
CA PHE A 145 5.42 -0.44 -10.00
C PHE A 145 6.25 0.42 -10.94
N THR A 146 7.54 0.05 -11.12
CA THR A 146 8.34 0.50 -12.25
C THR A 146 7.73 0.00 -13.56
N LYS A 147 8.26 0.44 -14.70
CA LYS A 147 7.86 -0.12 -16.01
C LYS A 147 8.08 -1.62 -16.09
N GLU A 148 9.21 -2.11 -15.53
CA GLU A 148 9.50 -3.55 -15.45
C GLU A 148 8.53 -4.25 -14.51
N GLY A 149 8.23 -3.64 -13.36
CA GLY A 149 7.26 -4.16 -12.39
C GLY A 149 5.87 -4.27 -13.01
N MET A 150 5.41 -3.24 -13.72
CA MET A 150 4.11 -3.24 -14.39
C MET A 150 4.02 -4.33 -15.47
N ALA A 151 5.05 -4.42 -16.34
CA ALA A 151 5.11 -5.46 -17.36
C ALA A 151 5.14 -6.89 -16.77
N LEU A 152 5.72 -7.04 -15.59
CA LEU A 152 5.73 -8.31 -14.87
C LEU A 152 4.35 -8.62 -14.28
N MET A 153 3.66 -7.64 -13.70
CA MET A 153 2.28 -7.81 -13.21
C MET A 153 1.32 -8.18 -14.35
N ASP A 154 1.44 -7.55 -15.51
CA ASP A 154 0.66 -7.89 -16.70
C ASP A 154 0.83 -9.37 -17.09
N LYS A 155 2.06 -9.89 -17.06
CA LYS A 155 2.34 -11.32 -17.35
C LYS A 155 1.73 -12.24 -16.29
N ILE A 156 1.82 -11.87 -15.00
CA ILE A 156 1.23 -12.66 -13.91
C ILE A 156 -0.29 -12.71 -14.07
N HIS A 157 -0.94 -11.56 -14.26
CA HIS A 157 -2.40 -11.51 -14.47
C HIS A 157 -2.83 -12.31 -15.71
N ALA A 158 -2.09 -12.19 -16.82
CA ALA A 158 -2.35 -12.97 -18.01
C ALA A 158 -2.22 -14.47 -17.77
N SER A 159 -1.27 -14.94 -16.96
CA SER A 159 -1.12 -16.35 -16.58
C SER A 159 -2.28 -16.88 -15.74
N GLU A 160 -2.98 -15.99 -15.03
CA GLU A 160 -4.20 -16.29 -14.26
C GLU A 160 -5.50 -16.14 -15.11
N GLY A 161 -5.39 -15.80 -16.40
CA GLY A 161 -6.53 -15.54 -17.29
C GLY A 161 -7.22 -14.20 -17.04
N ASN A 162 -6.57 -13.28 -16.32
CA ASN A 162 -7.08 -11.96 -15.98
C ASN A 162 -6.37 -10.87 -16.79
N LYS A 163 -7.05 -9.73 -16.96
CA LYS A 163 -6.44 -8.49 -17.46
C LYS A 163 -6.07 -7.59 -16.28
N HIS A 164 -4.87 -7.04 -16.32
CA HIS A 164 -4.46 -6.02 -15.35
C HIS A 164 -5.04 -4.67 -15.79
N GLU A 165 -6.12 -4.24 -15.15
CA GLU A 165 -6.73 -2.94 -15.42
C GLU A 165 -6.02 -1.86 -14.63
N VAL A 166 -5.50 -0.87 -15.33
CA VAL A 166 -4.76 0.26 -14.74
C VAL A 166 -5.29 1.58 -15.27
N CYS A 167 -5.28 2.61 -14.45
CA CYS A 167 -5.55 3.97 -14.88
C CYS A 167 -4.31 4.59 -15.56
N LYS A 168 -4.50 5.79 -16.16
CA LYS A 168 -3.42 6.48 -16.89
C LYS A 168 -2.49 7.27 -15.97
N THR A 169 -2.87 7.50 -14.71
CA THR A 169 -2.09 8.30 -13.76
C THR A 169 -0.88 7.51 -13.28
N THR A 170 0.29 8.09 -13.44
CA THR A 170 1.56 7.50 -13.02
C THR A 170 2.03 8.07 -11.68
N LEU A 171 2.98 7.39 -11.03
CA LEU A 171 3.61 7.92 -9.81
C LEU A 171 4.33 9.27 -10.08
N SER A 172 4.84 9.48 -11.31
CA SER A 172 5.40 10.78 -11.72
C SER A 172 4.37 11.89 -11.77
N ASP A 173 3.12 11.60 -12.12
CA ASP A 173 2.04 12.61 -12.11
C ASP A 173 1.63 12.94 -10.67
N ILE A 174 1.60 11.94 -9.79
CA ILE A 174 1.41 12.11 -8.34
C ILE A 174 2.52 12.98 -7.74
N GLU A 175 3.78 12.73 -8.10
CA GLU A 175 4.92 13.55 -7.68
C GLU A 175 4.73 15.02 -8.05
N LYS A 176 4.44 15.32 -9.32
CA LYS A 176 4.22 16.68 -9.78
C LYS A 176 3.09 17.35 -9.00
N TYR A 177 2.00 16.64 -8.76
CA TYR A 177 0.87 17.15 -8.00
C TYR A 177 1.28 17.50 -6.55
N LEU A 178 1.99 16.61 -5.86
CA LEU A 178 2.48 16.85 -4.51
C LEU A 178 3.41 18.07 -4.42
N ILE A 179 4.27 18.28 -5.43
CA ILE A 179 5.12 19.48 -5.53
C ILE A 179 4.26 20.75 -5.61
N THR A 180 3.15 20.75 -6.39
CA THR A 180 2.24 21.91 -6.43
C THR A 180 1.53 22.17 -5.10
N LYS A 181 1.41 21.14 -4.24
CA LYS A 181 0.84 21.25 -2.88
C LYS A 181 1.90 21.64 -1.83
N GLY A 182 3.14 21.94 -2.23
CA GLY A 182 4.20 22.37 -1.33
C GLY A 182 4.93 21.22 -0.62
N PHE A 183 4.94 20.02 -1.20
CA PHE A 183 5.71 18.90 -0.66
C PHE A 183 7.12 18.83 -1.26
N ARG A 184 8.09 18.50 -0.41
CA ARG A 184 9.41 18.06 -0.83
C ARG A 184 9.40 16.55 -0.99
N ILE A 185 9.99 16.03 -2.07
CA ILE A 185 9.94 14.62 -2.44
C ILE A 185 11.33 14.00 -2.38
N GLY A 186 11.46 12.92 -1.60
CA GLY A 186 12.54 11.96 -1.72
C GLY A 186 12.12 10.79 -2.61
N LYS A 187 13.04 10.25 -3.40
CA LYS A 187 12.77 9.14 -4.31
C LYS A 187 13.71 7.98 -4.08
N ALA A 188 13.19 6.79 -4.25
CA ALA A 188 13.99 5.56 -4.34
C ALA A 188 13.32 4.60 -5.33
N SER A 189 14.10 3.66 -5.87
CA SER A 189 13.56 2.59 -6.71
C SER A 189 14.31 1.30 -6.51
N SER A 190 13.60 0.19 -6.54
CA SER A 190 14.11 -1.15 -6.80
C SER A 190 13.95 -1.47 -8.29
N LYS A 191 14.19 -2.72 -8.66
CA LYS A 191 13.89 -3.17 -10.01
C LYS A 191 12.39 -3.09 -10.33
N LEU A 192 11.52 -3.38 -9.35
CA LEU A 192 10.08 -3.56 -9.58
C LEU A 192 9.22 -2.46 -8.95
N GLN A 193 9.76 -1.67 -8.00
CA GLN A 193 9.02 -0.64 -7.26
C GLN A 193 9.69 0.73 -7.37
N GLU A 194 8.88 1.76 -7.54
CA GLU A 194 9.25 3.16 -7.30
C GLU A 194 8.62 3.61 -5.99
N VAL A 195 9.35 4.43 -5.22
CA VAL A 195 8.90 4.96 -3.92
C VAL A 195 9.09 6.46 -3.89
N LEU A 196 8.04 7.18 -3.50
CA LEU A 196 8.06 8.60 -3.17
C LEU A 196 7.85 8.77 -1.67
N ILE A 197 8.73 9.51 -1.02
CA ILE A 197 8.54 9.97 0.36
C ILE A 197 8.32 11.47 0.32
N ALA A 198 7.10 11.88 0.61
CA ALA A 198 6.70 13.28 0.54
C ALA A 198 6.56 13.87 1.96
N TYR A 199 7.22 15.00 2.18
CA TYR A 199 7.19 15.76 3.44
C TYR A 199 6.64 17.15 3.18
N HIS A 200 5.90 17.72 4.13
CA HIS A 200 5.57 19.13 4.06
C HIS A 200 6.87 19.97 4.00
N GLN A 201 6.92 20.94 3.11
CA GLN A 201 8.00 21.90 3.10
C GLN A 201 7.79 22.81 4.32
N LEU A 202 8.69 22.72 5.32
CA LEU A 202 8.71 23.67 6.42
C LEU A 202 9.00 25.07 5.83
N ILE A 203 8.10 26.01 6.09
CA ILE A 203 8.23 27.42 5.72
C ILE A 203 9.26 28.09 6.61
#